data_2ecaa9489c5f90bad4a6880a53f8067a
#
_entry.id   2ecaa9489c5f90bad4a6880a53f8067a
#
_cell.length_a   1.000
_cell.length_b   1.000
_cell.length_c   1.000
_cell.angle_alpha   90.00
_cell.angle_beta   90.00
_cell.angle_gamma   90.00
#
_symmetry.space_group_name_H-M   'P 1'
#
loop_
_entity.id
_entity.type
_entity.pdbx_description
1 polymer ?
#
loop_
_entity_poly.entity_id
_entity_poly.type
_entity_poly.pdbx_seq_one_letter_code
_entity_poly.pdbx_strand_id
1 'polypeptide(L)'
;LMQVFRQHNEDYEKQVEAGMKAKGTLLKYKTVYKHLQEFLSIRYRVKDIALKELTPAFISDFEMFLRTDKHCCTNTVWLYVCPLRTMVFIAINNEWLTRDPFREYEIKKEETVRSFLTKEEIRLLMEGRLKNAKQELYRDLYLFCAFTGLSFADMRNLTEENIHTYFDE
;
A
#
# COMPACT_ATOMS: atom_id res chain seq x y z
N LEU A 1 -14.30 -13.66 -10.45
CA LEU A 1 -13.36 -12.63 -9.97
C LEU A 1 -12.93 -12.89 -8.53
N MET A 2 -13.88 -12.97 -7.61
CA MET A 2 -13.60 -13.11 -6.18
C MET A 2 -12.91 -14.43 -5.84
N GLN A 3 -13.21 -15.50 -6.56
CA GLN A 3 -12.50 -16.78 -6.41
C GLN A 3 -11.02 -16.66 -6.76
N VAL A 4 -10.69 -16.02 -7.90
CA VAL A 4 -9.29 -15.76 -8.32
C VAL A 4 -8.57 -14.90 -7.30
N PHE A 5 -9.23 -13.85 -6.83
CA PHE A 5 -8.64 -12.94 -5.84
C PHE A 5 -8.38 -13.63 -4.49
N ARG A 6 -9.29 -14.52 -4.06
CA ARG A 6 -9.10 -15.33 -2.85
C ARG A 6 -7.90 -16.25 -2.97
N GLN A 7 -7.83 -17.02 -4.06
CA GLN A 7 -6.70 -17.92 -4.31
C GLN A 7 -5.37 -17.16 -4.31
N HIS A 8 -5.32 -16.00 -5.00
CA HIS A 8 -4.14 -15.14 -4.99
C HIS A 8 -3.74 -14.71 -3.58
N ASN A 9 -4.71 -14.33 -2.73
CA ASN A 9 -4.43 -13.91 -1.36
C ASN A 9 -3.89 -15.06 -0.50
N GLU A 10 -4.44 -16.26 -0.65
CA GLU A 10 -3.98 -17.48 0.03
C GLU A 10 -2.54 -17.84 -0.37
N ASP A 11 -2.24 -17.79 -1.66
CA ASP A 11 -0.89 -18.07 -2.15
C ASP A 11 0.11 -16.96 -1.77
N TYR A 12 -0.34 -15.71 -1.77
CA TYR A 12 0.49 -14.60 -1.29
C TYR A 12 0.78 -14.71 0.22
N GLU A 13 -0.20 -15.19 1.02
CA GLU A 13 -0.03 -15.41 2.46
C GLU A 13 1.05 -16.44 2.74
N LYS A 14 1.06 -17.58 2.03
CA LYS A 14 2.13 -18.60 2.11
C LYS A 14 3.51 -18.00 1.79
N GLN A 15 3.58 -17.10 0.78
CA GLN A 15 4.84 -16.43 0.43
C GLN A 15 5.30 -15.44 1.52
N VAL A 16 4.37 -14.80 2.23
CA VAL A 16 4.69 -13.95 3.38
C VAL A 16 5.20 -14.78 4.56
N GLU A 17 4.57 -15.93 4.84
CA GLU A 17 5.01 -16.86 5.89
C GLU A 17 6.40 -17.43 5.60
N ALA A 18 6.73 -17.67 4.33
CA ALA A 18 8.05 -18.08 3.88
C ALA A 18 9.08 -16.93 3.84
N GLY A 19 8.73 -15.71 4.27
CA GLY A 19 9.63 -14.55 4.25
C GLY A 19 9.92 -13.96 2.87
N MET A 20 9.26 -14.44 1.81
CA MET A 20 9.49 -14.03 0.42
C MET A 20 8.81 -12.71 0.06
N LYS A 21 7.76 -12.34 0.77
CA LYS A 21 6.92 -11.17 0.47
C LYS A 21 6.60 -10.35 1.73
N ALA A 22 6.30 -9.07 1.52
CA ALA A 22 6.00 -8.15 2.60
C ALA A 22 4.56 -8.26 3.10
N LYS A 23 4.40 -8.33 4.42
CA LYS A 23 3.10 -8.41 5.12
C LYS A 23 2.16 -7.24 4.80
N GLY A 24 2.73 -6.02 4.64
CA GLY A 24 1.96 -4.82 4.28
C GLY A 24 1.28 -4.92 2.91
N THR A 25 1.92 -5.58 1.95
CA THR A 25 1.33 -5.82 0.62
C THR A 25 0.17 -6.80 0.68
N LEU A 26 0.28 -7.87 1.47
CA LEU A 26 -0.83 -8.81 1.72
C LEU A 26 -2.04 -8.09 2.32
N LEU A 27 -1.80 -7.22 3.32
CA LEU A 27 -2.86 -6.45 3.96
C LEU A 27 -3.61 -5.57 2.94
N LYS A 28 -2.88 -4.93 2.02
CA LYS A 28 -3.48 -4.17 0.92
C LYS A 28 -4.39 -5.04 0.05
N TYR A 29 -3.94 -6.22 -0.38
CA TYR A 29 -4.76 -7.14 -1.16
C TYR A 29 -6.01 -7.61 -0.39
N LYS A 30 -5.88 -7.96 0.89
CA LYS A 30 -7.02 -8.32 1.76
C LYS A 30 -8.03 -7.15 1.91
N THR A 31 -7.55 -5.92 2.00
CA THR A 31 -8.40 -4.72 2.06
C THR A 31 -9.18 -4.52 0.77
N VAL A 32 -8.52 -4.61 -0.38
CA VAL A 32 -9.18 -4.46 -1.69
C VAL A 32 -10.19 -5.58 -1.92
N TYR A 33 -9.88 -6.80 -1.52
CA TYR A 33 -10.83 -7.91 -1.58
C TYR A 33 -12.13 -7.59 -0.84
N LYS A 34 -12.06 -7.03 0.38
CA LYS A 34 -13.22 -6.60 1.16
C LYS A 34 -14.00 -5.49 0.44
N HIS A 35 -13.32 -4.48 -0.09
CA HIS A 35 -13.98 -3.41 -0.85
C HIS A 35 -14.71 -3.94 -2.08
N LEU A 36 -14.11 -4.89 -2.80
CA LEU A 36 -14.77 -5.55 -3.94
C LEU A 36 -16.01 -6.36 -3.51
N GLN A 37 -15.93 -7.10 -2.39
CA GLN A 37 -17.11 -7.80 -1.85
C GLN A 37 -18.26 -6.86 -1.54
N GLU A 38 -17.99 -5.75 -0.87
CA GLU A 38 -18.98 -4.73 -0.55
C GLU A 38 -19.56 -4.09 -1.82
N PHE A 39 -18.69 -3.71 -2.76
CA PHE A 39 -19.08 -3.14 -4.03
C PHE A 39 -20.02 -4.06 -4.82
N LEU A 40 -19.65 -5.34 -4.97
CA LEU A 40 -20.48 -6.34 -5.65
C LEU A 40 -21.83 -6.52 -4.97
N SER A 41 -21.83 -6.55 -3.63
CA SER A 41 -23.07 -6.69 -2.86
C SER A 41 -24.00 -5.48 -3.03
N ILE A 42 -23.45 -4.26 -2.97
CA ILE A 42 -24.23 -3.02 -2.99
C ILE A 42 -24.72 -2.68 -4.42
N ARG A 43 -23.82 -2.73 -5.40
CA ARG A 43 -24.11 -2.26 -6.76
C ARG A 43 -24.70 -3.34 -7.65
N TYR A 44 -24.26 -4.59 -7.51
CA TYR A 44 -24.65 -5.69 -8.39
C TYR A 44 -25.53 -6.73 -7.69
N ARG A 45 -25.64 -6.70 -6.35
CA ARG A 45 -26.41 -7.66 -5.52
C ARG A 45 -25.95 -9.11 -5.72
N VAL A 46 -24.68 -9.31 -6.01
CA VAL A 46 -24.05 -10.62 -6.19
C VAL A 46 -22.86 -10.80 -5.25
N LYS A 47 -22.46 -12.05 -5.02
CA LYS A 47 -21.27 -12.37 -4.21
C LYS A 47 -19.99 -12.50 -5.04
N ASP A 48 -20.11 -12.77 -6.32
CA ASP A 48 -19.01 -12.91 -7.27
C ASP A 48 -19.51 -12.53 -8.68
N ILE A 49 -18.59 -12.22 -9.58
CA ILE A 49 -18.85 -11.90 -10.99
C ILE A 49 -17.92 -12.72 -11.89
N ALA A 50 -18.43 -13.18 -13.03
CA ALA A 50 -17.58 -13.89 -13.98
C ALA A 50 -16.51 -12.96 -14.56
N LEU A 51 -15.28 -13.45 -14.79
CA LEU A 51 -14.19 -12.64 -15.33
C LEU A 51 -14.55 -11.98 -16.66
N LYS A 52 -15.28 -12.70 -17.53
CA LYS A 52 -15.75 -12.19 -18.83
C LYS A 52 -16.73 -11.01 -18.74
N GLU A 53 -17.32 -10.77 -17.57
CA GLU A 53 -18.23 -9.64 -17.32
C GLU A 53 -17.49 -8.40 -16.82
N LEU A 54 -16.18 -8.49 -16.61
CA LEU A 54 -15.34 -7.34 -16.29
C LEU A 54 -15.23 -6.44 -17.52
N THR A 55 -15.91 -5.31 -17.48
CA THR A 55 -15.92 -4.30 -18.54
C THR A 55 -15.20 -3.03 -18.06
N PRO A 56 -14.82 -2.10 -18.95
CA PRO A 56 -14.33 -0.78 -18.55
C PRO A 56 -15.32 -0.04 -17.65
N ALA A 57 -16.64 -0.19 -17.88
CA ALA A 57 -17.67 0.39 -17.02
C ALA A 57 -17.59 -0.17 -15.59
N PHE A 58 -17.37 -1.47 -15.40
CA PHE A 58 -17.18 -2.08 -14.07
C PHE A 58 -16.00 -1.44 -13.32
N ILE A 59 -14.90 -1.17 -14.02
CA ILE A 59 -13.72 -0.54 -13.41
C ILE A 59 -14.05 0.90 -12.98
N SER A 60 -14.73 1.66 -13.84
CA SER A 60 -15.15 3.03 -13.52
C SER A 60 -16.15 3.07 -12.35
N ASP A 61 -17.09 2.12 -12.30
CA ASP A 61 -18.05 2.01 -11.21
C ASP A 61 -17.37 1.66 -9.87
N PHE A 62 -16.36 0.78 -9.91
CA PHE A 62 -15.57 0.46 -8.71
C PHE A 62 -14.74 1.66 -8.24
N GLU A 63 -14.14 2.41 -9.17
CA GLU A 63 -13.47 3.67 -8.83
C GLU A 63 -14.44 4.67 -8.17
N MET A 64 -15.62 4.86 -8.77
CA MET A 64 -16.64 5.76 -8.23
C MET A 64 -17.05 5.33 -6.81
N PHE A 65 -17.30 4.04 -6.59
CA PHE A 65 -17.58 3.48 -5.26
C PHE A 65 -16.47 3.80 -4.25
N LEU A 66 -15.20 3.65 -4.64
CA LEU A 66 -14.09 3.98 -3.76
C LEU A 66 -14.06 5.48 -3.41
N ARG A 67 -14.42 6.36 -4.33
CA ARG A 67 -14.45 7.81 -4.13
C ARG A 67 -15.66 8.24 -3.28
N THR A 68 -16.85 7.74 -3.59
CA THR A 68 -18.11 8.22 -2.98
C THR A 68 -18.45 7.50 -1.70
N ASP A 69 -18.40 6.16 -1.68
CA ASP A 69 -18.83 5.35 -0.54
C ASP A 69 -17.68 5.10 0.45
N LYS A 70 -16.45 5.09 -0.02
CA LYS A 70 -15.24 4.90 0.83
C LYS A 70 -14.45 6.17 1.09
N HIS A 71 -14.84 7.30 0.48
CA HIS A 71 -14.19 8.61 0.62
C HIS A 71 -12.66 8.58 0.38
N CYS A 72 -12.22 7.75 -0.58
CA CYS A 72 -10.81 7.61 -0.90
C CYS A 72 -10.32 8.79 -1.76
N CYS A 73 -9.15 9.35 -1.43
CA CYS A 73 -8.46 10.30 -2.30
C CYS A 73 -7.86 9.58 -3.53
N THR A 74 -7.50 10.33 -4.57
CA THR A 74 -7.01 9.82 -5.85
C THR A 74 -5.88 8.80 -5.70
N ASN A 75 -4.89 9.09 -4.86
CA ASN A 75 -3.77 8.17 -4.63
C ASN A 75 -4.18 6.87 -3.93
N THR A 76 -5.19 6.91 -3.05
CA THR A 76 -5.74 5.72 -2.40
C THR A 76 -6.57 4.90 -3.38
N VAL A 77 -7.36 5.55 -4.25
CA VAL A 77 -8.08 4.88 -5.34
C VAL A 77 -7.10 4.15 -6.26
N TRP A 78 -6.02 4.82 -6.70
CA TRP A 78 -4.97 4.19 -7.48
C TRP A 78 -4.40 2.96 -6.77
N LEU A 79 -4.08 3.09 -5.47
CA LEU A 79 -3.55 1.99 -4.65
C LEU A 79 -4.49 0.78 -4.58
N TYR A 80 -5.81 1.00 -4.60
CA TYR A 80 -6.82 -0.05 -4.48
C TYR A 80 -7.27 -0.63 -5.83
N VAL A 81 -7.14 0.11 -6.91
CA VAL A 81 -7.42 -0.38 -8.26
C VAL A 81 -6.26 -1.25 -8.81
N CYS A 82 -5.01 -0.97 -8.43
CA CYS A 82 -3.86 -1.78 -8.83
C CYS A 82 -4.00 -3.28 -8.52
N PRO A 83 -4.44 -3.73 -7.32
CA PRO A 83 -4.70 -5.14 -7.04
C PRO A 83 -5.76 -5.77 -7.94
N LEU A 84 -6.83 -5.04 -8.30
CA LEU A 84 -7.83 -5.53 -9.26
C LEU A 84 -7.20 -5.73 -10.64
N ARG A 85 -6.38 -4.77 -11.09
CA ARG A 85 -5.63 -4.90 -12.35
C ARG A 85 -4.68 -6.11 -12.34
N THR A 86 -4.07 -6.42 -11.20
CA THR A 86 -3.26 -7.64 -11.03
C THR A 86 -4.10 -8.90 -11.27
N MET A 87 -5.33 -8.97 -10.75
CA MET A 87 -6.23 -10.10 -10.98
C MET A 87 -6.60 -10.25 -12.46
N VAL A 88 -6.86 -9.14 -13.13
CA VAL A 88 -7.12 -9.13 -14.59
C VAL A 88 -5.88 -9.62 -15.35
N PHE A 89 -4.69 -9.21 -14.96
CA PHE A 89 -3.44 -9.65 -15.58
C PHE A 89 -3.23 -11.16 -15.41
N ILE A 90 -3.51 -11.71 -14.22
CA ILE A 90 -3.47 -13.16 -13.97
C ILE A 90 -4.49 -13.87 -14.88
N ALA A 91 -5.70 -13.32 -15.02
CA ALA A 91 -6.74 -13.91 -15.85
C ALA A 91 -6.38 -13.92 -17.35
N ILE A 92 -5.74 -12.86 -17.84
CA ILE A 92 -5.24 -12.79 -19.22
C ILE A 92 -4.12 -13.78 -19.45
N ASN A 93 -3.13 -13.84 -18.55
CA ASN A 93 -1.99 -14.78 -18.68
C ASN A 93 -2.39 -16.24 -18.62
N ASN A 94 -3.51 -16.56 -17.97
CA ASN A 94 -4.08 -17.91 -17.93
C ASN A 94 -5.16 -18.14 -19.03
N GLU A 95 -5.30 -17.23 -19.97
CA GLU A 95 -6.29 -17.29 -21.07
C GLU A 95 -7.76 -17.36 -20.61
N TRP A 96 -8.04 -16.98 -19.37
CA TRP A 96 -9.40 -16.91 -18.82
C TRP A 96 -10.14 -15.65 -19.26
N LEU A 97 -9.40 -14.65 -19.72
CA LEU A 97 -9.89 -13.36 -20.20
C LEU A 97 -9.14 -12.98 -21.49
N THR A 98 -9.88 -12.68 -22.56
CA THR A 98 -9.31 -12.35 -23.87
C THR A 98 -9.13 -10.86 -24.11
N ARG A 99 -9.82 -10.02 -23.36
CA ARG A 99 -9.76 -8.56 -23.49
C ARG A 99 -9.41 -7.94 -22.13
N ASP A 100 -8.50 -6.97 -22.15
CA ASP A 100 -8.14 -6.21 -20.95
C ASP A 100 -9.17 -5.07 -20.73
N PRO A 101 -9.98 -5.12 -19.65
CA PRO A 101 -10.92 -4.06 -19.31
C PRO A 101 -10.22 -2.77 -18.87
N PHE A 102 -8.92 -2.82 -18.57
CA PHE A 102 -8.11 -1.66 -18.20
C PHE A 102 -7.41 -0.99 -19.39
N ARG A 103 -7.63 -1.46 -20.62
CA ARG A 103 -6.91 -0.97 -21.82
C ARG A 103 -6.97 0.55 -21.98
N GLU A 104 -8.14 1.14 -21.72
CA GLU A 104 -8.39 2.58 -21.85
C GLU A 104 -8.49 3.28 -20.49
N TYR A 105 -8.19 2.55 -19.40
CA TYR A 105 -8.32 3.06 -18.06
C TYR A 105 -7.02 3.66 -17.57
N GLU A 106 -7.00 4.99 -17.40
CA GLU A 106 -5.87 5.72 -16.84
C GLU A 106 -6.23 6.30 -15.48
N ILE A 107 -5.61 5.80 -14.44
CA ILE A 107 -5.53 6.52 -13.18
C ILE A 107 -4.18 7.25 -13.12
N LYS A 108 -4.22 8.56 -13.08
CA LYS A 108 -3.05 9.39 -12.80
C LYS A 108 -2.88 9.54 -11.30
N LYS A 109 -1.71 9.15 -10.81
CA LYS A 109 -1.32 9.43 -9.44
C LYS A 109 -1.06 10.92 -9.28
N GLU A 110 -1.64 11.54 -8.27
CA GLU A 110 -1.37 12.94 -7.94
C GLU A 110 0.01 13.04 -7.28
N GLU A 111 0.79 14.04 -7.71
CA GLU A 111 2.03 14.36 -7.03
C GLU A 111 1.74 14.87 -5.62
N THR A 112 2.42 14.29 -4.65
CA THR A 112 2.32 14.72 -3.26
C THR A 112 3.53 15.58 -2.93
N VAL A 113 3.32 16.86 -2.77
CA VAL A 113 4.34 17.76 -2.25
C VAL A 113 4.57 17.41 -0.78
N ARG A 114 5.74 16.89 -0.47
CA ARG A 114 6.16 16.64 0.90
C ARG A 114 7.03 17.79 1.36
N SER A 115 6.64 18.43 2.44
CA SER A 115 7.50 19.38 3.14
C SER A 115 8.59 18.66 3.92
N PHE A 116 9.65 19.36 4.21
CA PHE A 116 10.76 18.91 5.05
C PHE A 116 10.97 19.95 6.18
N LEU A 117 11.53 19.49 7.28
CA LEU A 117 11.86 20.39 8.38
C LEU A 117 13.09 21.23 8.03
N THR A 118 13.01 22.51 8.31
CA THR A 118 14.16 23.42 8.23
C THR A 118 15.16 23.14 9.36
N LYS A 119 16.36 23.70 9.26
CA LYS A 119 17.37 23.57 10.32
C LYS A 119 16.88 24.15 11.65
N GLU A 120 16.16 25.25 11.59
CA GLU A 120 15.58 25.93 12.76
C GLU A 120 14.51 25.06 13.42
N GLU A 121 13.65 24.42 12.64
CA GLU A 121 12.63 23.51 13.15
C GLU A 121 13.24 22.24 13.76
N ILE A 122 14.31 21.70 13.18
CA ILE A 122 15.06 20.58 13.76
C ILE A 122 15.67 20.99 15.10
N ARG A 123 16.26 22.19 15.18
CA ARG A 123 16.82 22.74 16.43
C ARG A 123 15.76 22.89 17.51
N LEU A 124 14.60 23.46 17.18
CA LEU A 124 13.47 23.57 18.10
C LEU A 124 12.97 22.21 18.58
N LEU A 125 12.98 21.21 17.69
CA LEU A 125 12.64 19.83 18.07
C LEU A 125 13.65 19.24 19.05
N MET A 126 14.94 19.51 18.87
CA MET A 126 16.02 19.05 19.77
C MET A 126 15.92 19.67 21.14
N GLU A 127 15.68 20.99 21.22
CA GLU A 127 15.66 21.78 22.47
C GLU A 127 14.31 21.70 23.19
N GLY A 128 13.24 21.27 22.49
CA GLY A 128 11.87 21.27 22.97
C GLY A 128 11.64 20.28 24.10
N ARG A 129 10.99 20.71 25.18
CA ARG A 129 10.52 19.82 26.26
C ARG A 129 9.24 19.12 25.83
N LEU A 130 9.23 17.78 25.88
CA LEU A 130 8.09 16.98 25.55
C LEU A 130 7.35 16.51 26.80
N LYS A 131 6.07 16.12 26.62
CA LYS A 131 5.16 15.82 27.73
C LYS A 131 5.42 14.48 28.41
N ASN A 132 6.06 13.54 27.74
CA ASN A 132 6.31 12.20 28.27
C ASN A 132 7.49 11.52 27.58
N ALA A 133 8.08 10.52 28.23
CA ALA A 133 9.24 9.75 27.75
C ALA A 133 9.01 9.07 26.38
N LYS A 134 7.78 8.69 26.05
CA LYS A 134 7.46 8.09 24.75
C LYS A 134 7.62 9.09 23.61
N GLN A 135 7.23 10.34 23.81
CA GLN A 135 7.43 11.41 22.83
C GLN A 135 8.92 11.78 22.69
N GLU A 136 9.66 11.78 23.80
CA GLU A 136 11.11 11.99 23.79
C GLU A 136 11.81 10.88 22.98
N LEU A 137 11.47 9.63 23.21
CA LEU A 137 12.01 8.51 22.43
C LEU A 137 11.70 8.67 20.92
N TYR A 138 10.48 9.03 20.56
CA TYR A 138 10.13 9.23 19.14
C TYR A 138 10.86 10.40 18.50
N ARG A 139 11.08 11.50 19.23
CA ARG A 139 11.93 12.61 18.82
C ARG A 139 13.36 12.14 18.55
N ASP A 140 13.93 11.42 19.49
CA ASP A 140 15.31 10.98 19.40
C ASP A 140 15.53 9.99 18.24
N LEU A 141 14.60 9.04 18.04
CA LEU A 141 14.61 8.15 16.87
C LEU A 141 14.43 8.93 15.55
N TYR A 142 13.58 9.95 15.52
CA TYR A 142 13.42 10.80 14.33
C TYR A 142 14.72 11.56 14.03
N LEU A 143 15.31 12.19 15.03
CA LEU A 143 16.57 12.94 14.90
C LEU A 143 17.70 12.01 14.46
N PHE A 144 17.77 10.82 15.04
CA PHE A 144 18.75 9.80 14.64
C PHE A 144 18.61 9.48 13.13
N CYS A 145 17.40 9.20 12.65
CA CYS A 145 17.16 8.96 11.23
C CYS A 145 17.48 10.19 10.37
N ALA A 146 17.14 11.40 10.84
CA ALA A 146 17.40 12.64 10.11
C ALA A 146 18.90 12.92 9.95
N PHE A 147 19.74 12.63 10.95
CA PHE A 147 21.18 12.87 10.90
C PHE A 147 21.96 11.74 10.22
N THR A 148 21.48 10.50 10.32
CA THR A 148 22.17 9.34 9.72
C THR A 148 21.72 9.05 8.30
N GLY A 149 20.55 9.54 7.88
CA GLY A 149 19.93 9.20 6.59
C GLY A 149 19.32 7.80 6.57
N LEU A 150 19.30 7.07 7.69
CA LEU A 150 18.69 5.75 7.79
C LEU A 150 17.18 5.84 7.68
N SER A 151 16.57 4.88 6.95
CA SER A 151 15.12 4.72 6.99
C SER A 151 14.67 4.19 8.36
N PHE A 152 13.39 4.39 8.70
CA PHE A 152 12.82 3.80 9.92
C PHE A 152 12.97 2.27 9.98
N ALA A 153 12.87 1.58 8.83
CA ALA A 153 13.04 0.14 8.75
C ALA A 153 14.47 -0.29 9.05
N ASP A 154 15.45 0.43 8.50
CA ASP A 154 16.88 0.15 8.73
C ASP A 154 17.27 0.44 10.17
N MET A 155 16.85 1.59 10.71
CA MET A 155 17.06 1.94 12.12
C MET A 155 16.49 0.89 13.07
N ARG A 156 15.28 0.38 12.80
CA ARG A 156 14.65 -0.66 13.63
C ARG A 156 15.39 -2.00 13.60
N ASN A 157 16.08 -2.28 12.51
CA ASN A 157 16.83 -3.52 12.30
C ASN A 157 18.32 -3.35 12.62
N LEU A 158 18.74 -2.17 13.07
CA LEU A 158 20.13 -1.89 13.43
C LEU A 158 20.53 -2.73 14.64
N THR A 159 21.68 -3.42 14.53
CA THR A 159 22.32 -4.19 15.60
C THR A 159 23.73 -3.69 15.82
N GLU A 160 24.34 -4.07 16.95
CA GLU A 160 25.73 -3.71 17.25
C GLU A 160 26.71 -4.21 16.17
N GLU A 161 26.41 -5.34 15.53
CA GLU A 161 27.20 -5.90 14.44
C GLU A 161 27.22 -5.03 13.16
N ASN A 162 26.26 -4.12 13.02
CA ASN A 162 26.17 -3.19 11.90
C ASN A 162 26.92 -1.87 12.16
N ILE A 163 27.50 -1.71 13.36
CA ILE A 163 28.23 -0.50 13.75
C ILE A 163 29.71 -0.79 13.69
N HIS A 164 30.40 -0.21 12.73
CA HIS A 164 31.84 -0.31 12.60
C HIS A 164 32.45 1.04 12.94
N THR A 165 33.39 1.06 13.89
CA THR A 165 34.21 2.24 14.18
C THR A 165 35.51 2.09 13.44
N TYR A 166 35.75 2.97 12.49
CA TYR A 166 37.05 3.13 11.86
C TYR A 166 37.76 4.27 12.58
N PHE A 167 38.76 3.91 13.39
CA PHE A 167 39.71 4.88 13.86
C PHE A 167 40.90 4.81 12.89
N ASP A 168 41.12 5.87 12.10
CA ASP A 168 42.37 6.07 11.45
C ASP A 168 43.39 6.41 12.57
N GLU A 169 44.39 5.55 12.75
CA GLU A 169 45.53 5.79 13.62
C GLU A 169 46.42 6.91 13.03
#